data_d3f70c0d2f5096372b74bc5fdc4e2dc3
#
_entry.id   d3f70c0d2f5096372b74bc5fdc4e2dc3
#
_cell.length_a   1.000
_cell.length_b   1.000
_cell.length_c   1.000
_cell.angle_alpha   90.00
_cell.angle_beta   90.00
_cell.angle_gamma   90.00
#
_symmetry.space_group_name_H-M   'P 1'
#
loop_
_entity.id
_entity.type
_entity.pdbx_description
1 polymer ?
#
loop_
_entity_poly.entity_id
_entity_poly.type
_entity_poly.pdbx_seq_one_letter_code
_entity_poly.pdbx_strand_id
1 'polypeptide(L)'
;DEEKLYFIERLSTNSSKMELEYAIDIKMVLDIHGIRPETIEGAIISSVVPQLTKIVKIATEKIIRKEPLIVGPGVKNGMNILIDNPGAMGSDLVADAVAAIDEYSVPLVVFDLGTATTVCVVDEKKNYIGGMIYPGINTALNALARNASQLNNISLDEPKQLIGRNTIECMKSGVIYSNAAAIDGIIERIEEEMGQPVTAVA
;
A
#
# COMPACT_ATOMS: atom_id res chain seq x y z
N ASP A 1 -11.20 -20.56 6.41
CA ASP A 1 -11.26 -20.09 7.80
C ASP A 1 -10.88 -18.62 7.83
N GLU A 2 -11.73 -17.82 8.40
CA GLU A 2 -11.78 -16.36 8.31
C GLU A 2 -10.54 -15.63 8.86
N GLU A 3 -9.58 -16.33 9.47
CA GLU A 3 -8.46 -15.70 10.16
C GLU A 3 -7.09 -16.35 9.90
N LYS A 4 -6.97 -17.27 8.94
CA LYS A 4 -5.70 -17.95 8.69
C LYS A 4 -5.05 -17.49 7.40
N LEU A 5 -3.96 -16.73 7.51
CA LEU A 5 -3.06 -16.47 6.39
C LEU A 5 -2.25 -17.74 6.08
N TYR A 6 -2.45 -18.31 4.88
CA TYR A 6 -1.74 -19.54 4.46
C TYR A 6 -0.36 -19.23 3.89
N PHE A 7 -0.25 -18.21 3.05
CA PHE A 7 1.01 -17.74 2.46
C PHE A 7 0.88 -16.33 1.89
N ILE A 8 2.02 -15.68 1.69
CA ILE A 8 2.16 -14.45 0.92
C ILE A 8 3.26 -14.67 -0.11
N GLU A 9 3.00 -14.33 -1.37
CA GLU A 9 3.99 -14.39 -2.44
C GLU A 9 4.06 -13.08 -3.21
N ARG A 10 5.23 -12.78 -3.75
CA ARG A 10 5.48 -11.61 -4.59
C ARG A 10 5.82 -12.04 -6.00
N LEU A 11 5.09 -11.51 -6.97
CA LEU A 11 5.35 -11.67 -8.39
C LEU A 11 5.74 -10.34 -9.00
N SER A 12 6.59 -10.38 -10.03
CA SER A 12 6.96 -9.17 -10.77
C SER A 12 5.76 -8.62 -11.54
N THR A 13 5.48 -7.34 -11.39
CA THR A 13 4.52 -6.64 -12.23
C THR A 13 5.12 -6.43 -13.62
N ASN A 14 4.51 -7.02 -14.64
CA ASN A 14 4.95 -6.88 -16.02
C ASN A 14 3.75 -6.56 -16.94
N SER A 15 3.69 -5.33 -17.42
CA SER A 15 2.60 -4.84 -18.28
C SER A 15 2.59 -5.47 -19.68
N SER A 16 3.65 -6.19 -20.07
CA SER A 16 3.74 -6.90 -21.35
C SER A 16 3.19 -8.34 -21.29
N LYS A 17 2.96 -8.88 -20.08
CA LYS A 17 2.37 -10.22 -19.92
C LYS A 17 0.89 -10.22 -20.27
N MET A 18 0.48 -11.31 -20.93
CA MET A 18 -0.91 -11.58 -21.27
C MET A 18 -1.59 -12.47 -20.21
N GLU A 19 -2.88 -12.66 -20.33
CA GLU A 19 -3.71 -13.39 -19.35
C GLU A 19 -3.22 -14.80 -19.07
N LEU A 20 -2.70 -15.51 -20.09
CA LEU A 20 -2.21 -16.88 -19.93
C LEU A 20 -0.95 -16.92 -19.07
N GLU A 21 -0.06 -15.96 -19.23
CA GLU A 21 1.19 -15.91 -18.49
C GLU A 21 0.91 -15.65 -17.00
N TYR A 22 0.04 -14.68 -16.68
CA TYR A 22 -0.41 -14.47 -15.30
C TYR A 22 -1.17 -15.66 -14.73
N ALA A 23 -1.97 -16.36 -15.55
CA ALA A 23 -2.65 -17.58 -15.12
C ALA A 23 -1.66 -18.70 -14.75
N ILE A 24 -0.57 -18.83 -15.54
CA ILE A 24 0.51 -19.79 -15.24
C ILE A 24 1.20 -19.41 -13.93
N ASP A 25 1.53 -18.12 -13.73
CA ASP A 25 2.16 -17.66 -12.51
C ASP A 25 1.27 -17.95 -11.27
N ILE A 26 -0.01 -17.60 -11.34
CA ILE A 26 -0.98 -17.85 -10.25
C ILE A 26 -1.08 -19.37 -9.98
N LYS A 27 -1.21 -20.16 -11.03
CA LYS A 27 -1.30 -21.62 -10.89
C LYS A 27 -0.04 -22.20 -10.25
N MET A 28 1.13 -21.74 -10.66
CA MET A 28 2.42 -22.20 -10.11
C MET A 28 2.54 -21.87 -8.62
N VAL A 29 2.13 -20.67 -8.20
CA VAL A 29 2.10 -20.29 -6.78
C VAL A 29 1.18 -21.22 -6.00
N LEU A 30 -0.02 -21.49 -6.48
CA LEU A 30 -0.96 -22.41 -5.82
C LEU A 30 -0.41 -23.82 -5.72
N ASP A 31 0.21 -24.33 -6.81
CA ASP A 31 0.81 -25.66 -6.86
C ASP A 31 1.97 -25.79 -5.85
N ILE A 32 2.84 -24.77 -5.74
CA ILE A 32 3.95 -24.72 -4.77
C ILE A 32 3.43 -24.84 -3.33
N HIS A 33 2.30 -24.21 -3.04
CA HIS A 33 1.70 -24.23 -1.70
C HIS A 33 0.69 -25.38 -1.51
N GLY A 34 0.57 -26.28 -2.48
CA GLY A 34 -0.30 -27.45 -2.41
C GLY A 34 -1.79 -27.12 -2.38
N ILE A 35 -2.18 -25.94 -2.89
CA ILE A 35 -3.57 -25.50 -2.94
C ILE A 35 -4.19 -25.85 -4.27
N ARG A 36 -5.28 -26.60 -4.23
CA ARG A 36 -6.05 -26.92 -5.41
C ARG A 36 -6.98 -25.77 -5.80
N PRO A 37 -6.93 -25.27 -7.03
CA PRO A 37 -7.76 -24.14 -7.48
C PRO A 37 -9.26 -24.33 -7.22
N GLU A 38 -9.74 -25.56 -7.29
CA GLU A 38 -11.16 -25.89 -7.10
C GLU A 38 -11.64 -25.67 -5.65
N THR A 39 -10.71 -25.64 -4.69
CA THR A 39 -11.04 -25.39 -3.28
C THR A 39 -11.12 -23.90 -2.94
N ILE A 40 -10.73 -23.01 -3.86
CA ILE A 40 -10.78 -21.57 -3.64
C ILE A 40 -12.23 -21.10 -3.81
N GLU A 41 -12.77 -20.50 -2.77
CA GLU A 41 -14.15 -20.02 -2.75
C GLU A 41 -14.37 -18.72 -3.49
N GLY A 42 -13.36 -17.85 -3.52
CA GLY A 42 -13.39 -16.58 -4.23
C GLY A 42 -12.02 -15.94 -4.32
N ALA A 43 -11.95 -14.82 -5.02
CA ALA A 43 -10.76 -13.98 -5.11
C ALA A 43 -11.17 -12.51 -5.11
N ILE A 44 -10.31 -11.67 -4.56
CA ILE A 44 -10.43 -10.22 -4.59
C ILE A 44 -9.17 -9.63 -5.23
N ILE A 45 -9.35 -8.61 -6.06
CA ILE A 45 -8.27 -7.92 -6.77
C ILE A 45 -8.34 -6.44 -6.43
N SER A 46 -7.28 -5.91 -5.82
CA SER A 46 -7.02 -4.48 -5.71
C SER A 46 -5.91 -4.12 -6.70
N SER A 47 -6.13 -3.12 -7.54
CA SER A 47 -5.17 -2.74 -8.58
C SER A 47 -5.28 -1.26 -8.91
N VAL A 48 -4.13 -0.58 -8.90
CA VAL A 48 -3.96 0.81 -9.36
C VAL A 48 -3.37 0.89 -10.77
N VAL A 49 -3.27 -0.26 -11.47
CA VAL A 49 -2.79 -0.34 -12.86
C VAL A 49 -3.92 -0.83 -13.76
N PRO A 50 -4.73 0.08 -14.36
CA PRO A 50 -5.97 -0.29 -15.07
C PRO A 50 -5.77 -1.32 -16.18
N GLN A 51 -4.64 -1.25 -16.89
CA GLN A 51 -4.30 -2.19 -17.97
C GLN A 51 -4.14 -3.63 -17.46
N LEU A 52 -3.57 -3.81 -16.26
CA LEU A 52 -3.35 -5.12 -15.65
C LEU A 52 -4.59 -5.66 -14.96
N THR A 53 -5.46 -4.81 -14.45
CA THR A 53 -6.68 -5.23 -13.73
C THR A 53 -7.50 -6.22 -14.54
N LYS A 54 -7.75 -5.92 -15.83
CA LYS A 54 -8.50 -6.82 -16.72
C LYS A 54 -7.76 -8.13 -16.99
N ILE A 55 -6.45 -8.04 -17.22
CA ILE A 55 -5.58 -9.20 -17.51
C ILE A 55 -5.57 -10.14 -16.31
N VAL A 56 -5.32 -9.61 -15.11
CA VAL A 56 -5.28 -10.40 -13.87
C VAL A 56 -6.66 -10.97 -13.54
N LYS A 57 -7.75 -10.21 -13.75
CA LYS A 57 -9.12 -10.72 -13.60
C LYS A 57 -9.33 -11.98 -14.42
N ILE A 58 -9.07 -11.91 -15.74
CA ILE A 58 -9.25 -13.04 -16.66
C ILE A 58 -8.32 -14.22 -16.29
N ALA A 59 -7.08 -13.93 -15.91
CA ALA A 59 -6.12 -14.95 -15.47
C ALA A 59 -6.63 -15.69 -14.22
N THR A 60 -7.08 -14.97 -13.22
CA THR A 60 -7.63 -15.52 -11.98
C THR A 60 -8.87 -16.37 -12.27
N GLU A 61 -9.82 -15.84 -13.05
CA GLU A 61 -11.04 -16.55 -13.43
C GLU A 61 -10.76 -17.86 -14.18
N LYS A 62 -9.74 -17.88 -15.06
CA LYS A 62 -9.30 -19.11 -15.75
C LYS A 62 -8.84 -20.20 -14.78
N ILE A 63 -8.22 -19.82 -13.67
CA ILE A 63 -7.64 -20.77 -12.69
C ILE A 63 -8.70 -21.25 -11.70
N ILE A 64 -9.40 -20.31 -11.04
CA ILE A 64 -10.33 -20.67 -9.96
C ILE A 64 -11.76 -20.95 -10.44
N ARG A 65 -12.06 -20.71 -11.72
CA ARG A 65 -13.39 -20.88 -12.33
C ARG A 65 -14.52 -20.08 -11.65
N LYS A 66 -14.17 -18.98 -11.01
CA LYS A 66 -15.09 -18.05 -10.35
C LYS A 66 -14.68 -16.62 -10.70
N GLU A 67 -15.65 -15.73 -10.82
CA GLU A 67 -15.38 -14.32 -11.08
C GLU A 67 -14.79 -13.66 -9.85
N PRO A 68 -13.58 -13.08 -9.93
CA PRO A 68 -12.99 -12.34 -8.82
C PRO A 68 -13.68 -10.99 -8.62
N LEU A 69 -13.83 -10.57 -7.38
CA LEU A 69 -14.24 -9.22 -7.02
C LEU A 69 -13.11 -8.24 -7.30
N ILE A 70 -13.42 -7.13 -7.97
CA ILE A 70 -12.45 -6.04 -8.16
C ILE A 70 -12.79 -4.92 -7.21
N VAL A 71 -11.83 -4.51 -6.38
CA VAL A 71 -11.96 -3.33 -5.52
C VAL A 71 -11.97 -2.09 -6.40
N GLY A 72 -13.03 -1.30 -6.29
CA GLY A 72 -13.19 -0.10 -7.10
C GLY A 72 -14.50 0.64 -6.81
N PRO A 73 -14.79 1.68 -7.59
CA PRO A 73 -16.01 2.47 -7.41
C PRO A 73 -17.27 1.61 -7.45
N GLY A 74 -18.14 1.80 -6.45
CA GLY A 74 -19.42 1.08 -6.34
C GLY A 74 -19.36 -0.23 -5.55
N VAL A 75 -18.19 -0.70 -5.13
CA VAL A 75 -18.08 -1.81 -4.17
C VAL A 75 -18.47 -1.32 -2.79
N LYS A 76 -19.48 -1.96 -2.18
CA LYS A 76 -19.88 -1.66 -0.81
C LYS A 76 -18.84 -2.24 0.15
N ASN A 77 -18.06 -1.38 0.75
CA ASN A 77 -16.96 -1.72 1.66
C ASN A 77 -17.22 -1.27 3.12
N GLY A 78 -18.39 -0.70 3.41
CA GLY A 78 -18.76 -0.22 4.75
C GLY A 78 -18.20 1.15 5.12
N MET A 79 -17.38 1.76 4.27
CA MET A 79 -16.80 3.09 4.48
C MET A 79 -17.41 4.11 3.49
N ASN A 80 -17.77 5.31 3.97
CA ASN A 80 -18.10 6.42 3.10
C ASN A 80 -16.84 7.17 2.69
N ILE A 81 -16.79 7.63 1.45
CA ILE A 81 -15.65 8.40 0.92
C ILE A 81 -16.12 9.84 0.71
N LEU A 82 -15.65 10.76 1.56
CA LEU A 82 -16.08 12.16 1.62
C LEU A 82 -15.04 13.11 1.03
N ILE A 83 -14.53 12.78 -0.16
CA ILE A 83 -13.61 13.64 -0.92
C ILE A 83 -14.28 14.16 -2.20
N ASP A 84 -13.72 15.18 -2.82
CA ASP A 84 -14.29 15.85 -4.00
C ASP A 84 -14.60 14.87 -5.15
N ASN A 85 -13.74 13.89 -5.36
CA ASN A 85 -13.92 12.85 -6.37
C ASN A 85 -13.69 11.45 -5.79
N PRO A 86 -14.71 10.81 -5.20
CA PRO A 86 -14.59 9.48 -4.62
C PRO A 86 -14.09 8.40 -5.58
N GLY A 87 -14.38 8.53 -6.87
CA GLY A 87 -13.93 7.59 -7.90
C GLY A 87 -12.44 7.68 -8.25
N ALA A 88 -11.75 8.71 -7.79
CA ALA A 88 -10.31 8.88 -7.97
C ALA A 88 -9.47 8.22 -6.85
N MET A 89 -10.11 7.75 -5.77
CA MET A 89 -9.41 7.05 -4.69
C MET A 89 -8.83 5.72 -5.20
N GLY A 90 -7.55 5.50 -4.97
CA GLY A 90 -6.89 4.24 -5.30
C GLY A 90 -7.51 3.05 -4.56
N SER A 91 -7.60 1.91 -5.22
CA SER A 91 -8.18 0.70 -4.62
C SER A 91 -7.33 0.13 -3.49
N ASP A 92 -6.03 0.39 -3.48
CA ASP A 92 -5.09 0.11 -2.40
C ASP A 92 -5.47 0.88 -1.13
N LEU A 93 -5.64 2.20 -1.24
CA LEU A 93 -6.06 3.05 -0.11
C LEU A 93 -7.44 2.64 0.45
N VAL A 94 -8.35 2.18 -0.42
CA VAL A 94 -9.63 1.63 0.02
C VAL A 94 -9.41 0.37 0.85
N ALA A 95 -8.56 -0.54 0.38
CA ALA A 95 -8.29 -1.80 1.08
C ALA A 95 -7.64 -1.55 2.44
N ASP A 96 -6.64 -0.67 2.50
CA ASP A 96 -5.91 -0.32 3.73
C ASP A 96 -6.84 0.34 4.76
N ALA A 97 -7.66 1.31 4.32
CA ALA A 97 -8.59 1.99 5.21
C ALA A 97 -9.67 1.05 5.76
N VAL A 98 -10.22 0.16 4.93
CA VAL A 98 -11.23 -0.82 5.36
C VAL A 98 -10.63 -1.82 6.34
N ALA A 99 -9.43 -2.34 6.09
CA ALA A 99 -8.73 -3.23 7.00
C ALA A 99 -8.45 -2.55 8.34
N ALA A 100 -7.95 -1.31 8.30
CA ALA A 100 -7.68 -0.55 9.52
C ALA A 100 -8.95 -0.24 10.34
N ILE A 101 -10.08 0.06 9.68
CA ILE A 101 -11.38 0.28 10.35
C ILE A 101 -11.90 -0.99 11.04
N ASP A 102 -11.56 -2.15 10.52
CA ASP A 102 -11.98 -3.44 11.09
C ASP A 102 -11.15 -3.80 12.33
N GLU A 103 -9.85 -3.51 12.29
CA GLU A 103 -8.89 -3.93 13.34
C GLU A 103 -8.65 -2.89 14.43
N TYR A 104 -8.81 -1.58 14.13
CA TYR A 104 -8.43 -0.50 15.03
C TYR A 104 -9.57 0.47 15.32
N SER A 105 -9.41 1.20 16.41
CA SER A 105 -10.38 2.21 16.84
C SER A 105 -10.28 3.48 15.99
N VAL A 106 -11.43 3.99 15.54
CA VAL A 106 -11.54 5.29 14.88
C VAL A 106 -11.63 6.44 15.91
N PRO A 107 -11.20 7.67 15.59
CA PRO A 107 -10.61 8.07 14.31
C PRO A 107 -9.21 7.50 14.13
N LEU A 108 -8.80 7.28 12.88
CA LEU A 108 -7.50 6.70 12.59
C LEU A 108 -6.82 7.35 11.38
N VAL A 109 -5.51 7.20 11.35
CA VAL A 109 -4.66 7.56 10.21
C VAL A 109 -3.84 6.36 9.79
N VAL A 110 -3.86 6.03 8.51
CA VAL A 110 -3.09 4.93 7.93
C VAL A 110 -1.97 5.50 7.07
N PHE A 111 -0.75 5.04 7.30
CA PHE A 111 0.42 5.34 6.48
C PHE A 111 0.79 4.11 5.64
N ASP A 112 0.62 4.20 4.33
CA ASP A 112 1.20 3.20 3.40
C ASP A 112 2.58 3.66 2.94
N LEU A 113 3.61 2.92 3.32
CA LEU A 113 5.03 3.25 3.11
C LEU A 113 5.58 2.59 1.84
N GLY A 114 5.03 2.96 0.69
CA GLY A 114 5.39 2.43 -0.62
C GLY A 114 6.37 3.29 -1.43
N THR A 115 6.21 3.27 -2.74
CA THR A 115 6.91 4.16 -3.69
C THR A 115 6.61 5.63 -3.42
N ALA A 116 5.36 5.94 -3.15
CA ALA A 116 4.94 7.12 -2.42
C ALA A 116 4.59 6.70 -0.98
N THR A 117 4.71 7.59 -0.03
CA THR A 117 4.03 7.44 1.24
C THR A 117 2.67 8.09 1.10
N THR A 118 1.62 7.33 1.30
CA THR A 118 0.26 7.85 1.32
C THR A 118 -0.27 7.86 2.74
N VAL A 119 -1.04 8.88 3.07
CA VAL A 119 -1.68 9.04 4.38
C VAL A 119 -3.19 9.07 4.16
N CYS A 120 -3.89 8.18 4.82
CA CYS A 120 -5.33 8.04 4.75
C CYS A 120 -5.93 8.43 6.10
N VAL A 121 -6.88 9.37 6.12
CA VAL A 121 -7.52 9.84 7.36
C VAL A 121 -8.97 9.40 7.39
N VAL A 122 -9.34 8.72 8.49
CA VAL A 122 -10.69 8.23 8.74
C VAL A 122 -11.23 8.85 10.01
N ASP A 123 -12.43 9.42 9.93
CA ASP A 123 -13.12 10.06 11.06
C ASP A 123 -13.76 9.06 12.03
N GLU A 124 -14.32 9.56 13.13
CA GLU A 124 -15.01 8.77 14.14
C GLU A 124 -16.28 8.06 13.64
N LYS A 125 -16.79 8.43 12.45
CA LYS A 125 -17.97 7.82 11.80
C LYS A 125 -17.58 6.81 10.73
N LYS A 126 -16.29 6.43 10.67
CA LYS A 126 -15.74 5.53 9.65
C LYS A 126 -15.82 6.10 8.23
N ASN A 127 -15.78 7.41 8.06
CA ASN A 127 -15.70 8.04 6.76
C ASN A 127 -14.23 8.34 6.42
N TYR A 128 -13.82 8.02 5.19
CA TYR A 128 -12.58 8.54 4.63
C TYR A 128 -12.77 10.01 4.28
N ILE A 129 -12.04 10.89 4.94
CA ILE A 129 -12.19 12.34 4.82
C ILE A 129 -11.11 13.01 4.00
N GLY A 130 -10.06 12.28 3.62
CA GLY A 130 -8.95 12.79 2.82
C GLY A 130 -7.62 12.21 3.22
N GLY A 131 -6.54 12.79 2.72
CA GLY A 131 -5.20 12.31 3.03
C GLY A 131 -4.09 13.13 2.39
N MET A 132 -2.88 12.60 2.43
CA MET A 132 -1.67 13.22 1.87
C MET A 132 -0.91 12.21 1.04
N ILE A 133 -0.12 12.70 0.10
CA ILE A 133 0.81 11.90 -0.70
C ILE A 133 2.14 12.63 -0.75
N TYR A 134 3.22 11.92 -0.39
CA TYR A 134 4.58 12.45 -0.47
C TYR A 134 5.57 11.35 -0.89
N PRO A 135 6.80 11.70 -1.30
CA PRO A 135 7.77 10.70 -1.77
C PRO A 135 8.09 9.67 -0.68
N GLY A 136 7.97 8.38 -1.03
CA GLY A 136 8.40 7.31 -0.15
C GLY A 136 9.92 7.30 0.07
N ILE A 137 10.38 6.63 1.11
CA ILE A 137 11.78 6.61 1.57
C ILE A 137 12.76 6.28 0.45
N ASN A 138 12.53 5.20 -0.29
CA ASN A 138 13.39 4.79 -1.40
C ASN A 138 13.33 5.78 -2.58
N THR A 139 12.18 6.38 -2.83
CA THR A 139 12.02 7.40 -3.87
C THR A 139 12.81 8.65 -3.52
N ALA A 140 12.75 9.12 -2.27
CA ALA A 140 13.53 10.25 -1.79
C ALA A 140 15.04 9.98 -1.87
N LEU A 141 15.49 8.80 -1.43
CA LEU A 141 16.90 8.38 -1.50
C LEU A 141 17.42 8.33 -2.94
N ASN A 142 16.64 7.71 -3.84
CA ASN A 142 16.99 7.62 -5.26
C ASN A 142 17.01 8.99 -5.93
N ALA A 143 16.12 9.91 -5.54
CA ALA A 143 16.11 11.27 -6.05
C ALA A 143 17.39 12.03 -5.64
N LEU A 144 17.86 11.87 -4.39
CA LEU A 144 19.13 12.44 -3.95
C LEU A 144 20.30 11.90 -4.78
N ALA A 145 20.40 10.58 -4.95
CA ALA A 145 21.47 9.94 -5.70
C ALA A 145 21.48 10.33 -7.19
N ARG A 146 20.32 10.55 -7.81
CA ARG A 146 20.23 10.95 -9.22
C ARG A 146 20.53 12.43 -9.47
N ASN A 147 20.16 13.31 -8.55
CA ASN A 147 20.21 14.75 -8.76
C ASN A 147 21.47 15.41 -8.12
N ALA A 148 22.19 14.71 -7.27
CA ALA A 148 23.40 15.22 -6.65
C ALA A 148 24.63 14.46 -7.17
N SER A 149 25.46 15.12 -7.95
CA SER A 149 26.61 14.52 -8.66
C SER A 149 27.65 13.84 -7.77
N GLN A 150 27.62 14.11 -6.47
CA GLN A 150 28.53 13.53 -5.48
C GLN A 150 27.90 12.48 -4.56
N LEU A 151 26.61 12.18 -4.74
CA LEU A 151 25.89 11.22 -3.92
C LEU A 151 25.67 9.92 -4.73
N ASN A 152 26.15 8.81 -4.16
CA ASN A 152 25.98 7.49 -4.74
C ASN A 152 24.72 6.81 -4.23
N ASN A 153 24.23 5.81 -4.97
CA ASN A 153 23.23 4.90 -4.44
C ASN A 153 23.77 4.18 -3.21
N ILE A 154 23.01 4.22 -2.13
CA ILE A 154 23.32 3.55 -0.88
C ILE A 154 22.18 2.62 -0.49
N SER A 155 22.47 1.58 0.28
CA SER A 155 21.45 0.76 0.93
C SER A 155 20.79 1.54 2.06
N LEU A 156 19.50 1.31 2.26
CA LEU A 156 18.72 1.89 3.36
C LEU A 156 18.87 0.98 4.60
N ASP A 157 20.00 1.14 5.27
CA ASP A 157 20.26 0.46 6.55
C ASP A 157 20.16 1.48 7.69
N GLU A 158 20.02 0.97 8.91
CA GLU A 158 19.99 1.81 10.10
C GLU A 158 21.28 2.67 10.22
N PRO A 159 21.16 3.99 10.39
CA PRO A 159 22.32 4.85 10.59
C PRO A 159 22.93 4.61 11.97
N LYS A 160 24.26 4.66 12.05
CA LYS A 160 24.96 4.44 13.32
C LYS A 160 24.66 5.49 14.38
N GLN A 161 24.30 6.69 13.95
CA GLN A 161 23.98 7.83 14.80
C GLN A 161 23.19 8.89 14.03
N LEU A 162 22.45 9.73 14.75
CA LEU A 162 21.66 10.82 14.16
C LEU A 162 22.55 11.82 13.39
N ILE A 163 23.69 12.23 13.95
CA ILE A 163 24.61 13.17 13.30
C ILE A 163 25.66 12.34 12.55
N GLY A 164 25.44 12.09 11.25
CA GLY A 164 26.38 11.37 10.40
C GLY A 164 27.73 12.12 10.27
N ARG A 165 28.82 11.36 10.18
CA ARG A 165 30.18 11.90 10.07
C ARG A 165 30.85 11.69 8.69
N ASN A 166 30.11 11.12 7.75
CA ASN A 166 30.47 10.99 6.34
C ASN A 166 29.21 11.03 5.49
N THR A 167 29.35 11.21 4.19
CA THR A 167 28.24 11.39 3.25
C THR A 167 27.22 10.25 3.34
N ILE A 168 27.66 9.01 3.40
CA ILE A 168 26.77 7.83 3.47
C ILE A 168 25.93 7.86 4.75
N GLU A 169 26.56 8.03 5.90
CA GLU A 169 25.85 8.10 7.19
C GLU A 169 24.93 9.34 7.27
N CYS A 170 25.34 10.48 6.69
CA CYS A 170 24.49 11.66 6.59
C CYS A 170 23.24 11.40 5.74
N MET A 171 23.38 10.70 4.60
CA MET A 171 22.26 10.35 3.75
C MET A 171 21.30 9.37 4.44
N LYS A 172 21.84 8.29 5.06
CA LYS A 172 21.03 7.33 5.81
C LYS A 172 20.26 8.00 6.94
N SER A 173 20.97 8.74 7.77
CA SER A 173 20.39 9.47 8.90
C SER A 173 19.34 10.48 8.43
N GLY A 174 19.66 11.28 7.43
CA GLY A 174 18.74 12.29 6.88
C GLY A 174 17.45 11.67 6.37
N VAL A 175 17.55 10.60 5.58
CA VAL A 175 16.36 9.96 5.00
C VAL A 175 15.50 9.27 6.07
N ILE A 176 16.10 8.52 6.99
CA ILE A 176 15.35 7.79 8.01
C ILE A 176 14.70 8.73 9.03
N TYR A 177 15.49 9.62 9.63
CA TYR A 177 14.96 10.49 10.68
C TYR A 177 14.06 11.59 10.14
N SER A 178 14.25 12.06 8.91
CA SER A 178 13.28 13.02 8.32
C SER A 178 11.93 12.37 8.05
N ASN A 179 11.90 11.10 7.60
CA ASN A 179 10.63 10.38 7.43
C ASN A 179 9.95 10.11 8.78
N ALA A 180 10.68 9.68 9.80
CA ALA A 180 10.11 9.50 11.15
C ALA A 180 9.54 10.82 11.69
N ALA A 181 10.30 11.91 11.64
CA ALA A 181 9.84 13.22 12.06
C ALA A 181 8.65 13.75 11.23
N ALA A 182 8.58 13.39 9.93
CA ALA A 182 7.44 13.74 9.10
C ALA A 182 6.18 12.99 9.55
N ILE A 183 6.28 11.71 9.86
CA ILE A 183 5.15 10.91 10.37
C ILE A 183 4.65 11.50 11.69
N ASP A 184 5.55 11.70 12.66
CA ASP A 184 5.19 12.29 13.97
C ASP A 184 4.51 13.65 13.79
N GLY A 185 5.12 14.54 13.01
CA GLY A 185 4.56 15.87 12.79
C GLY A 185 3.29 15.92 11.93
N ILE A 186 3.04 14.91 11.09
CA ILE A 186 1.78 14.75 10.36
C ILE A 186 0.67 14.31 11.31
N ILE A 187 0.95 13.34 12.19
CA ILE A 187 -0.01 12.88 13.20
C ILE A 187 -0.44 14.05 14.08
N GLU A 188 0.50 14.80 14.63
CA GLU A 188 0.21 15.99 15.47
C GLU A 188 -0.71 16.99 14.77
N ARG A 189 -0.45 17.28 13.47
CA ARG A 189 -1.27 18.24 12.71
C ARG A 189 -2.66 17.71 12.37
N ILE A 190 -2.78 16.40 12.13
CA ILE A 190 -4.09 15.77 11.92
C ILE A 190 -4.90 15.82 13.22
N GLU A 191 -4.29 15.52 14.37
CA GLU A 191 -4.94 15.60 15.67
C GLU A 191 -5.38 17.05 15.99
N GLU A 192 -4.55 18.04 15.69
CA GLU A 192 -4.90 19.46 15.81
C GLU A 192 -6.11 19.84 14.93
N GLU A 193 -6.13 19.41 13.66
CA GLU A 193 -7.21 19.70 12.72
C GLU A 193 -8.51 18.97 13.10
N MET A 194 -8.41 17.74 13.57
CA MET A 194 -9.56 16.94 14.01
C MET A 194 -10.04 17.31 15.43
N GLY A 195 -9.22 17.98 16.23
CA GLY A 195 -9.51 18.36 17.60
C GLY A 195 -9.55 17.19 18.59
N GLN A 196 -8.98 16.03 18.21
CA GLN A 196 -8.95 14.82 19.02
C GLN A 196 -7.78 13.89 18.61
N PRO A 197 -7.33 13.01 19.53
CA PRO A 197 -6.32 12.01 19.21
C PRO A 197 -6.77 11.04 18.13
N VAL A 198 -5.81 10.53 17.34
CA VAL A 198 -6.04 9.51 16.32
C VAL A 198 -5.24 8.24 16.59
N THR A 199 -5.75 7.10 16.15
CA THR A 199 -4.98 5.85 16.11
C THR A 199 -4.11 5.86 14.84
N ALA A 200 -2.79 5.80 14.99
CA ALA A 200 -1.85 5.72 13.87
C ALA A 200 -1.53 4.27 13.54
N VAL A 201 -1.64 3.91 12.26
CA VAL A 201 -1.40 2.57 11.70
C VAL A 201 -0.42 2.69 10.53
N ALA A 202 0.53 1.75 10.37
CA ALA A 202 1.49 1.69 9.27
C ALA A 202 1.79 0.24 8.83
#